data_f287c5d421a1cf2e829bc1e0cc41cd5e
#
_entry.id   f287c5d421a1cf2e829bc1e0cc41cd5e
#
_cell.length_a   1.000
_cell.length_b   1.000
_cell.length_c   1.000
_cell.angle_alpha   90.00
_cell.angle_beta   90.00
_cell.angle_gamma   90.00
#
_symmetry.space_group_name_H-M   'P 1'
#
loop_
_entity.id
_entity.type
_entity.pdbx_description
1 polymer ?
#
loop_
_entity_poly.entity_id
_entity_poly.type
_entity_poly.pdbx_seq_one_letter_code
_entity_poly.pdbx_strand_id
1 'polypeptide(L)'
;HNQEYYDHYDRSKAKVYLGEYAAHLPGRPNNVETALAEALYLTAVERNGDVVEMTSYAPLLAKDGHTQWNPDLIYFNNTEVRPTVGYYTQQMYGQNAGTEYLSSTVKLNNGWDAVKKRVGVSVVKDVNTGDYIVKLVNMLPVEVSSQVKLDGATLVNPSATKTILTGDPKDRGAK
;
A
#
# COMPACT_ATOMS: atom_id res chain seq x y z
N HIS A 1 9.42 -5.67 -6.55
CA HIS A 1 9.96 -6.55 -7.55
C HIS A 1 8.91 -7.15 -8.50
N ASN A 2 7.64 -7.27 -8.10
CA ASN A 2 6.57 -7.88 -8.91
C ASN A 2 5.34 -6.98 -9.01
N GLN A 3 5.54 -5.67 -9.11
CA GLN A 3 4.44 -4.70 -9.19
C GLN A 3 3.54 -4.90 -10.43
N GLU A 4 4.07 -5.51 -11.49
CA GLU A 4 3.35 -5.73 -12.75
C GLU A 4 2.91 -7.20 -12.94
N TYR A 5 3.12 -8.06 -11.94
CA TYR A 5 2.87 -9.49 -12.08
C TYR A 5 1.41 -9.80 -12.45
N TYR A 6 0.47 -9.15 -11.76
CA TYR A 6 -0.96 -9.38 -11.99
C TYR A 6 -1.51 -8.61 -13.19
N ASP A 7 -0.80 -7.59 -13.69
CA ASP A 7 -1.20 -6.86 -14.91
C ASP A 7 -1.25 -7.79 -16.13
N HIS A 8 -0.42 -8.83 -16.13
CA HIS A 8 -0.31 -9.83 -17.20
C HIS A 8 -0.99 -11.15 -16.85
N TYR A 9 -1.70 -11.24 -15.73
CA TYR A 9 -2.39 -12.46 -15.35
C TYR A 9 -3.55 -12.73 -16.29
N ASP A 10 -3.71 -14.00 -16.69
CA ASP A 10 -4.79 -14.44 -17.56
C ASP A 10 -6.15 -14.39 -16.81
N ARG A 11 -6.99 -13.43 -17.20
CA ARG A 11 -8.31 -13.18 -16.55
C ARG A 11 -9.32 -14.31 -16.76
N SER A 12 -9.06 -15.27 -17.65
CA SER A 12 -9.89 -16.46 -17.82
C SER A 12 -9.62 -17.56 -16.78
N LYS A 13 -8.52 -17.45 -16.03
CA LYS A 13 -8.15 -18.37 -14.97
C LYS A 13 -8.84 -18.06 -13.65
N ALA A 14 -8.65 -18.95 -12.68
CA ALA A 14 -9.15 -18.77 -11.33
C ALA A 14 -8.61 -17.47 -10.72
N LYS A 15 -9.43 -16.84 -9.87
CA LYS A 15 -9.02 -15.69 -9.07
C LYS A 15 -7.87 -16.05 -8.13
N VAL A 16 -7.17 -15.05 -7.67
CA VAL A 16 -5.98 -15.18 -6.84
C VAL A 16 -6.33 -14.83 -5.39
N TYR A 17 -5.98 -15.73 -4.49
CA TYR A 17 -5.77 -15.42 -3.09
C TYR A 17 -4.27 -15.35 -2.84
N LEU A 18 -3.78 -14.14 -2.53
CA LEU A 18 -2.39 -13.92 -2.13
C LEU A 18 -2.25 -14.26 -0.64
N GLY A 19 -1.95 -15.52 -0.36
CA GLY A 19 -1.96 -16.10 0.99
C GLY A 19 -0.89 -15.54 1.91
N GLU A 20 0.27 -15.10 1.35
CA GLU A 20 1.35 -14.48 2.11
C GLU A 20 2.05 -13.42 1.28
N TYR A 21 2.29 -12.25 1.86
CA TYR A 21 3.18 -11.24 1.32
C TYR A 21 3.79 -10.38 2.42
N ALA A 22 4.99 -9.91 2.19
CA ALA A 22 5.68 -8.89 2.98
C ALA A 22 6.84 -8.31 2.14
N ALA A 23 7.27 -7.10 2.44
CA ALA A 23 8.48 -6.54 1.83
C ALA A 23 9.71 -6.95 2.65
N HIS A 24 10.70 -7.53 1.97
CA HIS A 24 11.97 -7.89 2.57
C HIS A 24 13.11 -7.12 1.92
N LEU A 25 13.67 -6.16 2.63
CA LEU A 25 14.93 -5.51 2.28
C LEU A 25 16.11 -6.31 2.84
N PRO A 26 17.34 -6.10 2.34
CA PRO A 26 18.55 -6.69 2.94
C PRO A 26 18.62 -6.38 4.44
N GLY A 27 18.92 -7.39 5.25
CA GLY A 27 18.92 -7.29 6.71
C GLY A 27 17.53 -7.34 7.35
N ARG A 28 16.47 -7.50 6.56
CA ARG A 28 15.08 -7.62 7.01
C ARG A 28 14.66 -6.56 8.04
N PRO A 29 14.88 -5.26 7.76
CA PRO A 29 14.41 -4.21 8.66
C PRO A 29 12.89 -4.14 8.59
N ASN A 30 12.29 -3.73 9.71
CA ASN A 30 10.90 -3.29 9.76
C ASN A 30 10.93 -1.77 9.96
N ASN A 31 10.85 -1.01 8.88
CA ASN A 31 11.03 0.44 8.87
C ASN A 31 10.11 1.10 7.82
N VAL A 32 10.16 2.43 7.75
CA VAL A 32 9.35 3.20 6.80
C VAL A 32 9.62 2.80 5.35
N GLU A 33 10.86 2.47 4.99
CA GLU A 33 11.19 2.03 3.63
C GLU A 33 10.49 0.72 3.25
N THR A 34 10.45 -0.28 4.16
CA THR A 34 9.69 -1.52 3.94
C THR A 34 8.19 -1.26 3.86
N ALA A 35 7.66 -0.40 4.73
CA ALA A 35 6.25 -0.01 4.70
C ALA A 35 5.85 0.67 3.38
N LEU A 36 6.70 1.54 2.84
CA LEU A 36 6.48 2.16 1.53
C LEU A 36 6.59 1.15 0.38
N ALA A 37 7.49 0.16 0.47
CA ALA A 37 7.57 -0.91 -0.52
C ALA A 37 6.32 -1.78 -0.53
N GLU A 38 5.74 -2.05 0.64
CA GLU A 38 4.44 -2.73 0.78
C GLU A 38 3.30 -1.88 0.22
N ALA A 39 3.30 -0.57 0.50
CA ALA A 39 2.32 0.35 -0.07
C ALA A 39 2.36 0.36 -1.62
N LEU A 40 3.54 0.38 -2.23
CA LEU A 40 3.69 0.25 -3.68
C LEU A 40 3.11 -1.07 -4.20
N TYR A 41 3.36 -2.15 -3.49
CA TYR A 41 2.80 -3.45 -3.87
C TYR A 41 1.27 -3.46 -3.76
N LEU A 42 0.72 -2.88 -2.71
CA LEU A 42 -0.73 -2.78 -2.51
C LEU A 42 -1.41 -1.92 -3.57
N THR A 43 -0.77 -0.85 -4.07
CA THR A 43 -1.33 -0.11 -5.22
C THR A 43 -1.46 -0.98 -6.46
N ALA A 44 -0.51 -1.89 -6.68
CA ALA A 44 -0.57 -2.84 -7.79
C ALA A 44 -1.64 -3.92 -7.57
N VAL A 45 -1.82 -4.37 -6.35
CA VAL A 45 -2.90 -5.31 -5.97
C VAL A 45 -4.27 -4.67 -6.20
N GLU A 46 -4.49 -3.43 -5.73
CA GLU A 46 -5.76 -2.72 -5.96
C GLU A 46 -6.05 -2.52 -7.46
N ARG A 47 -5.03 -2.21 -8.26
CA ARG A 47 -5.18 -2.09 -9.73
C ARG A 47 -5.65 -3.39 -10.37
N ASN A 48 -5.37 -4.52 -9.75
CA ASN A 48 -5.71 -5.85 -10.20
C ASN A 48 -6.78 -6.52 -9.31
N GLY A 49 -7.67 -5.75 -8.70
CA GLY A 49 -8.76 -6.26 -7.86
C GLY A 49 -9.77 -7.13 -8.61
N ASP A 50 -9.77 -7.08 -9.93
CA ASP A 50 -10.52 -8.00 -10.79
C ASP A 50 -9.93 -9.42 -10.82
N VAL A 51 -8.69 -9.59 -10.38
CA VAL A 51 -7.96 -10.86 -10.32
C VAL A 51 -7.65 -11.26 -8.89
N VAL A 52 -7.14 -10.33 -8.08
CA VAL A 52 -6.73 -10.59 -6.70
C VAL A 52 -7.89 -10.30 -5.77
N GLU A 53 -8.59 -11.35 -5.36
CA GLU A 53 -9.78 -11.25 -4.50
C GLU A 53 -9.43 -11.02 -3.03
N MET A 54 -8.34 -11.60 -2.57
CA MET A 54 -7.91 -11.52 -1.17
C MET A 54 -6.40 -11.47 -1.04
N THR A 55 -5.95 -10.78 0.01
CA THR A 55 -4.55 -10.76 0.42
C THR A 55 -4.41 -10.97 1.91
N SER A 56 -3.37 -11.65 2.34
CA SER A 56 -3.01 -11.82 3.75
C SER A 56 -1.56 -11.46 3.97
N TYR A 57 -1.31 -10.56 4.91
CA TYR A 57 0.05 -10.27 5.33
C TYR A 57 0.59 -11.41 6.20
N ALA A 58 1.83 -11.80 5.97
CA ALA A 58 2.49 -12.81 6.79
C ALA A 58 4.01 -12.56 6.92
N PRO A 59 4.57 -12.81 8.12
CA PRO A 59 3.90 -13.24 9.38
C PRO A 59 3.17 -12.08 10.07
N LEU A 60 2.06 -12.39 10.70
CA LEU A 60 1.17 -11.38 11.28
C LEU A 60 1.53 -11.01 12.72
N LEU A 61 1.66 -12.00 13.60
CA LEU A 61 1.81 -11.82 15.04
C LEU A 61 3.09 -12.46 15.56
N ALA A 62 3.80 -11.75 16.42
CA ALA A 62 5.02 -12.23 17.07
C ALA A 62 4.99 -11.96 18.58
N LYS A 63 5.02 -13.00 19.39
CA LYS A 63 5.25 -12.87 20.82
C LYS A 63 6.74 -12.66 21.10
N ASP A 64 7.08 -11.64 21.89
CA ASP A 64 8.46 -11.34 22.27
C ASP A 64 9.18 -12.58 22.83
N GLY A 65 10.36 -12.86 22.29
CA GLY A 65 11.18 -14.01 22.68
C GLY A 65 10.65 -15.39 22.22
N HIS A 66 9.53 -15.45 21.51
CA HIS A 66 8.90 -16.70 21.07
C HIS A 66 8.52 -16.71 19.59
N THR A 67 9.20 -15.92 18.76
CA THR A 67 9.03 -15.95 17.32
C THR A 67 10.25 -16.61 16.65
N GLN A 68 10.01 -17.34 15.57
CA GLN A 68 11.05 -17.94 14.73
C GLN A 68 11.32 -17.10 13.48
N TRP A 69 10.55 -16.03 13.27
CA TRP A 69 10.59 -15.21 12.06
C TRP A 69 10.84 -13.74 12.38
N ASN A 70 11.36 -13.02 11.40
CA ASN A 70 11.53 -11.57 11.43
C ASN A 70 11.62 -11.05 9.99
N PRO A 71 10.94 -9.95 9.64
CA PRO A 71 10.04 -9.15 10.49
C PRO A 71 8.63 -9.75 10.57
N ASP A 72 7.91 -9.38 11.63
CA ASP A 72 6.49 -9.64 11.81
C ASP A 72 5.72 -8.31 11.81
N LEU A 73 4.42 -8.33 11.61
CA LEU A 73 3.64 -7.10 11.49
C LEU A 73 3.30 -6.47 12.84
N ILE A 74 2.98 -7.29 13.83
CA ILE A 74 2.56 -6.86 15.17
C ILE A 74 3.34 -7.66 16.21
N TYR A 75 4.10 -6.99 17.04
CA TYR A 75 4.77 -7.59 18.18
C TYR A 75 3.94 -7.40 19.43
N PHE A 76 3.98 -8.37 20.34
CA PHE A 76 3.27 -8.28 21.60
C PHE A 76 3.96 -9.08 22.71
N ASN A 77 3.62 -8.73 23.93
CA ASN A 77 3.94 -9.51 25.12
C ASN A 77 2.70 -9.63 26.03
N ASN A 78 2.88 -9.96 27.29
CA ASN A 78 1.74 -10.17 28.20
C ASN A 78 1.04 -8.88 28.64
N THR A 79 1.65 -7.71 28.36
CA THR A 79 1.18 -6.41 28.88
C THR A 79 0.92 -5.38 27.79
N GLU A 80 1.49 -5.54 26.59
CA GLU A 80 1.39 -4.55 25.53
C GLU A 80 1.37 -5.17 24.14
N VAL A 81 0.81 -4.42 23.18
CA VAL A 81 0.82 -4.69 21.74
C VAL A 81 1.52 -3.55 21.03
N ARG A 82 2.46 -3.88 20.16
CA ARG A 82 3.27 -2.91 19.41
C ARG A 82 3.16 -3.15 17.91
N PRO A 83 2.20 -2.50 17.25
CA PRO A 83 2.12 -2.51 15.79
C PRO A 83 3.38 -1.88 15.19
N THR A 84 3.80 -2.42 14.06
CA THR A 84 4.93 -1.86 13.30
C THR A 84 4.45 -0.78 12.33
N VAL A 85 5.40 -0.09 11.70
CA VAL A 85 5.06 0.87 10.63
C VAL A 85 4.33 0.19 9.47
N GLY A 86 4.70 -1.05 9.14
CA GLY A 86 3.99 -1.86 8.13
C GLY A 86 2.52 -2.09 8.49
N TYR A 87 2.19 -2.28 9.76
CA TYR A 87 0.80 -2.39 10.21
C TYR A 87 -0.04 -1.17 9.83
N TYR A 88 0.49 0.04 10.02
CA TYR A 88 -0.26 1.25 9.68
C TYR A 88 -0.45 1.41 8.17
N THR A 89 0.48 0.92 7.36
CA THR A 89 0.28 0.81 5.90
C THR A 89 -0.89 -0.12 5.59
N GLN A 90 -0.92 -1.32 6.17
CA GLN A 90 -2.02 -2.27 5.97
C GLN A 90 -3.36 -1.68 6.45
N GLN A 91 -3.36 -1.01 7.59
CA GLN A 91 -4.54 -0.36 8.14
C GLN A 91 -5.08 0.73 7.21
N MET A 92 -4.20 1.60 6.67
CA MET A 92 -4.61 2.65 5.74
C MET A 92 -5.27 2.07 4.49
N TYR A 93 -4.72 0.99 3.92
CA TYR A 93 -5.31 0.34 2.76
C TYR A 93 -6.62 -0.39 3.12
N GLY A 94 -6.64 -1.15 4.21
CA GLY A 94 -7.82 -1.91 4.62
C GLY A 94 -9.02 -1.04 5.00
N GLN A 95 -8.78 0.09 5.68
CA GLN A 95 -9.84 1.04 6.04
C GLN A 95 -10.32 1.90 4.87
N ASN A 96 -9.57 1.93 3.77
CA ASN A 96 -9.86 2.73 2.59
C ASN A 96 -9.89 1.86 1.32
N ALA A 97 -10.39 0.65 1.41
CA ALA A 97 -10.43 -0.29 0.28
C ALA A 97 -11.36 0.17 -0.85
N GLY A 98 -12.43 0.92 -0.51
CA GLY A 98 -13.47 1.27 -1.48
C GLY A 98 -14.24 0.03 -1.97
N THR A 99 -15.05 0.22 -3.00
CA THR A 99 -15.84 -0.85 -3.62
C THR A 99 -15.56 -1.02 -5.11
N GLU A 100 -15.00 0.00 -5.75
CA GLU A 100 -14.68 0.02 -7.17
C GLU A 100 -13.28 0.60 -7.40
N TYR A 101 -12.46 -0.07 -8.19
CA TYR A 101 -11.20 0.50 -8.68
C TYR A 101 -11.47 1.43 -9.86
N LEU A 102 -10.85 2.60 -9.84
CA LEU A 102 -10.90 3.57 -10.92
C LEU A 102 -9.56 3.62 -11.66
N SER A 103 -9.61 3.37 -12.96
CA SER A 103 -8.41 3.47 -13.79
C SER A 103 -7.80 4.86 -13.70
N SER A 104 -6.50 4.92 -13.50
CA SER A 104 -5.77 6.18 -13.35
C SER A 104 -4.56 6.24 -14.27
N THR A 105 -4.23 7.44 -14.73
CA THR A 105 -3.02 7.72 -15.51
C THR A 105 -2.07 8.56 -14.68
N VAL A 106 -0.84 8.09 -14.53
CA VAL A 106 0.23 8.81 -13.83
C VAL A 106 1.16 9.45 -14.85
N LYS A 107 1.32 10.76 -14.78
CA LYS A 107 2.31 11.51 -15.57
C LYS A 107 3.39 12.02 -14.63
N LEU A 108 4.62 11.61 -14.87
CA LEU A 108 5.79 12.07 -14.12
C LEU A 108 6.62 13.02 -14.99
N ASN A 109 7.14 14.08 -14.39
CA ASN A 109 8.08 14.98 -15.08
C ASN A 109 9.39 14.29 -15.42
N ASN A 110 9.75 13.25 -14.67
CA ASN A 110 10.92 12.40 -14.93
C ASN A 110 10.43 11.01 -15.37
N GLY A 111 10.72 10.66 -16.61
CA GLY A 111 10.29 9.39 -17.22
C GLY A 111 11.23 8.21 -17.00
N TRP A 112 12.27 8.32 -16.18
CA TRP A 112 13.19 7.22 -15.91
C TRP A 112 12.50 6.07 -15.18
N ASP A 113 12.76 4.85 -15.59
CA ASP A 113 12.17 3.65 -14.98
C ASP A 113 12.49 3.52 -13.49
N ALA A 114 13.67 3.95 -13.07
CA ALA A 114 14.04 3.99 -11.65
C ALA A 114 13.13 4.92 -10.83
N VAL A 115 12.60 5.98 -11.44
CA VAL A 115 11.64 6.91 -10.82
C VAL A 115 10.24 6.29 -10.83
N LYS A 116 9.80 5.81 -12.01
CA LYS A 116 8.46 5.19 -12.16
C LYS A 116 8.21 4.06 -11.17
N LYS A 117 9.23 3.21 -10.95
CA LYS A 117 9.14 2.07 -10.01
C LYS A 117 9.08 2.47 -8.53
N ARG A 118 9.25 3.74 -8.20
CA ARG A 118 9.25 4.27 -6.83
C ARG A 118 8.05 5.16 -6.52
N VAL A 119 7.16 5.35 -7.48
CA VAL A 119 5.93 6.12 -7.32
C VAL A 119 4.75 5.22 -7.63
N GLY A 120 3.81 5.13 -6.70
CA GLY A 120 2.59 4.34 -6.87
C GLY A 120 1.35 5.21 -6.72
N VAL A 121 0.33 4.89 -7.50
CA VAL A 121 -0.98 5.53 -7.41
C VAL A 121 -2.05 4.47 -7.57
N SER A 122 -3.05 4.49 -6.70
CA SER A 122 -4.32 3.82 -6.93
C SER A 122 -5.47 4.73 -6.55
N VAL A 123 -6.58 4.57 -7.24
CA VAL A 123 -7.81 5.32 -7.00
C VAL A 123 -8.96 4.34 -6.89
N VAL A 124 -9.70 4.45 -5.80
CA VAL A 124 -10.90 3.66 -5.60
C VAL A 124 -12.07 4.57 -5.25
N LYS A 125 -13.28 4.11 -5.50
CA LYS A 125 -14.50 4.76 -5.08
C LYS A 125 -15.24 3.86 -4.11
N ASP A 126 -15.80 4.44 -3.07
CA ASP A 126 -16.79 3.77 -2.26
C ASP A 126 -18.19 4.18 -2.75
N VAL A 127 -18.91 3.27 -3.35
CA VAL A 127 -20.25 3.55 -3.88
C VAL A 127 -21.29 3.77 -2.78
N ASN A 128 -21.04 3.30 -1.56
CA ASN A 128 -21.96 3.46 -0.44
C ASN A 128 -21.91 4.87 0.15
N THR A 129 -20.72 5.48 0.19
CA THR A 129 -20.51 6.84 0.70
C THR A 129 -20.40 7.86 -0.42
N GLY A 130 -20.06 7.44 -1.63
CA GLY A 130 -19.75 8.31 -2.77
C GLY A 130 -18.33 8.87 -2.75
N ASP A 131 -17.50 8.47 -1.81
CA ASP A 131 -16.13 9.00 -1.65
C ASP A 131 -15.20 8.50 -2.75
N TYR A 132 -14.34 9.39 -3.23
CA TYR A 132 -13.19 9.08 -4.05
C TYR A 132 -11.95 9.03 -3.17
N ILE A 133 -11.26 7.89 -3.16
CA ILE A 133 -10.10 7.64 -2.31
C ILE A 133 -8.87 7.53 -3.21
N VAL A 134 -7.97 8.50 -3.09
CA VAL A 134 -6.73 8.55 -3.86
C VAL A 134 -5.56 8.16 -2.96
N LYS A 135 -4.82 7.15 -3.35
CA LYS A 135 -3.63 6.67 -2.64
C LYS A 135 -2.39 7.01 -3.45
N LEU A 136 -1.47 7.70 -2.83
CA LEU A 136 -0.20 8.12 -3.45
C LEU A 136 0.95 7.55 -2.62
N VAL A 137 1.88 6.88 -3.27
CA VAL A 137 3.09 6.34 -2.63
C VAL A 137 4.31 6.99 -3.26
N ASN A 138 5.18 7.55 -2.43
CA ASN A 138 6.44 8.13 -2.83
C ASN A 138 7.61 7.45 -2.08
N MET A 139 8.37 6.63 -2.79
CA MET A 139 9.63 6.05 -2.31
C MET A 139 10.88 6.77 -2.84
N LEU A 140 10.72 7.93 -3.46
CA LEU A 140 11.85 8.75 -3.87
C LEU A 140 12.45 9.47 -2.64
N PRO A 141 13.75 9.74 -2.61
CA PRO A 141 14.38 10.50 -1.53
C PRO A 141 14.16 12.00 -1.65
N VAL A 142 13.06 12.42 -2.26
CA VAL A 142 12.70 13.82 -2.51
C VAL A 142 11.18 13.98 -2.38
N GLU A 143 10.78 15.18 -2.04
CA GLU A 143 9.35 15.54 -2.05
C GLU A 143 8.78 15.48 -3.48
N VAL A 144 7.52 15.09 -3.56
CA VAL A 144 6.77 15.04 -4.81
C VAL A 144 5.53 15.90 -4.68
N SER A 145 5.45 16.94 -5.51
CA SER A 145 4.22 17.70 -5.68
C SER A 145 3.31 16.97 -6.66
N SER A 146 2.08 16.74 -6.24
CA SER A 146 1.10 15.99 -7.03
C SER A 146 -0.12 16.83 -7.32
N GLN A 147 -0.60 16.79 -8.56
CA GLN A 147 -1.89 17.31 -8.94
C GLN A 147 -2.82 16.14 -9.25
N VAL A 148 -3.95 16.08 -8.58
CA VAL A 148 -4.99 15.07 -8.83
C VAL A 148 -6.11 15.71 -9.63
N LYS A 149 -6.49 15.05 -10.73
CA LYS A 149 -7.62 15.44 -11.57
C LYS A 149 -8.57 14.26 -11.67
N LEU A 150 -9.83 14.48 -11.32
CA LEU A 150 -10.90 13.50 -11.44
C LEU A 150 -11.73 13.83 -12.67
N ASP A 151 -11.42 13.17 -13.79
CA ASP A 151 -12.13 13.41 -15.04
C ASP A 151 -13.53 12.74 -15.01
N GLY A 152 -14.55 13.50 -15.38
CA GLY A 152 -15.93 13.00 -15.42
C GLY A 152 -16.62 12.86 -14.06
N ALA A 153 -15.96 13.22 -12.97
CA ALA A 153 -16.56 13.22 -11.64
C ALA A 153 -17.29 14.54 -11.38
N THR A 154 -18.50 14.45 -10.84
CA THR A 154 -19.19 15.60 -10.26
C THR A 154 -18.87 15.61 -8.76
N LEU A 155 -18.01 16.53 -8.33
CA LEU A 155 -17.68 16.70 -6.92
C LEU A 155 -18.76 17.57 -6.26
N VAL A 156 -19.46 16.99 -5.29
CA VAL A 156 -20.48 17.69 -4.50
C VAL A 156 -19.82 18.46 -3.35
N ASN A 157 -18.73 17.91 -2.81
CA ASN A 157 -17.98 18.53 -1.71
C ASN A 157 -16.54 18.79 -2.16
N PRO A 158 -16.07 20.07 -2.17
CA PRO A 158 -14.70 20.40 -2.54
C PRO A 158 -13.67 20.08 -1.44
N SER A 159 -14.11 19.68 -0.26
CA SER A 159 -13.23 19.36 0.88
C SER A 159 -12.69 17.94 0.75
N ALA A 160 -11.44 17.75 1.18
CA ALA A 160 -10.82 16.45 1.25
C ALA A 160 -10.10 16.27 2.59
N THR A 161 -10.12 15.05 3.10
CA THR A 161 -9.28 14.65 4.23
C THR A 161 -8.00 14.01 3.70
N LYS A 162 -6.86 14.38 4.25
CA LYS A 162 -5.56 13.83 3.89
C LYS A 162 -4.96 13.12 5.10
N THR A 163 -4.66 11.84 4.95
CA THR A 163 -3.91 11.03 5.92
C THR A 163 -2.54 10.73 5.35
N ILE A 164 -1.49 10.92 6.14
CA ILE A 164 -0.10 10.75 5.68
C ILE A 164 0.61 9.79 6.64
N LEU A 165 1.29 8.79 6.07
CA LEU A 165 2.31 8.02 6.74
C LEU A 165 3.66 8.46 6.18
N THR A 166 4.52 9.03 7.02
CA THR A 166 5.82 9.56 6.63
C THR A 166 6.83 9.40 7.78
N GLY A 167 8.11 9.43 7.46
CA GLY A 167 9.20 9.35 8.42
C GLY A 167 10.55 9.21 7.72
N ASP A 168 11.63 9.17 8.50
CA ASP A 168 12.92 8.77 7.97
C ASP A 168 12.82 7.32 7.46
N PRO A 169 13.37 6.98 6.28
CA PRO A 169 13.30 5.62 5.72
C PRO A 169 13.77 4.53 6.69
N LYS A 170 14.68 4.86 7.61
CA LYS A 170 15.22 3.92 8.60
C LYS A 170 14.43 3.85 9.91
N ASP A 171 13.46 4.74 10.12
CA ASP A 171 12.63 4.73 11.31
C ASP A 171 11.81 3.45 11.42
N ARG A 172 11.81 2.87 12.60
CA ARG A 172 11.07 1.64 12.92
C ARG A 172 9.74 1.90 13.65
N GLY A 173 9.58 3.09 14.20
CA GLY A 173 8.35 3.52 14.85
C GLY A 173 7.53 4.38 13.90
N ALA A 174 6.30 4.00 13.59
CA ALA A 174 5.35 4.92 12.97
C ALA A 174 4.93 5.96 14.00
N LYS A 175 5.00 7.20 13.62
CA LYS A 175 4.43 8.32 14.36
C LYS A 175 3.32 8.93 13.54
#